data_7ac2ecde05b4c9c33863167fbd3506b0
#
_entry.id   7ac2ecde05b4c9c33863167fbd3506b0
#
_cell.length_a   1.000
_cell.length_b   1.000
_cell.length_c   1.000
_cell.angle_alpha   90.00
_cell.angle_beta   90.00
_cell.angle_gamma   90.00
#
_symmetry.space_group_name_H-M   'P 1'
#
loop_
_entity.id
_entity.type
_entity.pdbx_description
1 polymer ?
#
loop_
_entity_poly.entity_id
_entity_poly.type
_entity_poly.pdbx_seq_one_letter_code
_entity_poly.pdbx_strand_id
1 'polypeptide(L)'
;MKYIVKGISEPMAVHKVELILCKLDKASLIKPDNRYANLSGEQLYDKVREMTTFANLKQLLYDEQGGICCYCGMKLEYPFNPQFREEHVKPRDSHRELVGEYENLLLSCRATKEELEIRRHAPNSKERRKHFHCDEAKGAEEITYSPLTPDCESAFIYGIDGSITGIDDAANKDIEILGLSCGYLKRRRSEAISAWFDDNISSEDLLKCKNAIMSRDKDNRLAEFCFVISNVIEQFL
;
A
#
# COMPACT_ATOMS: atom_id res chain seq x y z
N MET A 1 4.01 -8.18 0.65
CA MET A 1 3.86 -6.83 0.03
C MET A 1 4.48 -6.79 -1.35
N LYS A 2 4.06 -5.92 -2.23
CA LYS A 2 4.69 -5.70 -3.54
C LYS A 2 5.71 -4.56 -3.42
N TYR A 3 6.93 -4.79 -3.91
CA TYR A 3 7.90 -3.71 -4.03
C TYR A 3 7.45 -2.69 -5.09
N ILE A 4 7.46 -1.42 -4.73
CA ILE A 4 7.02 -0.32 -5.56
C ILE A 4 8.23 0.49 -5.97
N VAL A 5 8.55 0.41 -7.25
CA VAL A 5 9.69 1.14 -7.83
C VAL A 5 9.25 2.55 -8.18
N LYS A 6 9.93 3.53 -7.60
CA LYS A 6 9.63 4.94 -7.80
C LYS A 6 10.22 5.47 -9.12
N GLY A 7 9.40 6.13 -9.92
CA GLY A 7 9.87 6.95 -11.04
C GLY A 7 10.36 6.21 -12.29
N ILE A 8 9.94 4.97 -12.54
CA ILE A 8 10.52 4.13 -13.62
C ILE A 8 9.80 4.22 -14.98
N SER A 9 8.53 4.64 -15.05
CA SER A 9 7.82 4.63 -16.34
C SER A 9 8.08 5.87 -17.19
N GLU A 10 8.36 5.68 -18.50
CA GLU A 10 8.57 6.76 -19.47
C GLU A 10 7.42 7.78 -19.61
N PRO A 11 6.12 7.39 -19.52
CA PRO A 11 5.03 8.37 -19.48
C PRO A 11 5.15 9.36 -18.33
N MET A 12 6.01 9.09 -17.35
CA MET A 12 6.23 9.88 -16.15
C MET A 12 7.31 10.94 -16.27
N ALA A 13 7.98 11.09 -17.41
CA ALA A 13 9.02 12.14 -17.58
C ALA A 13 8.47 13.54 -17.34
N VAL A 14 7.25 13.82 -17.78
CA VAL A 14 6.57 15.10 -17.55
C VAL A 14 6.21 15.27 -16.08
N HIS A 15 5.73 14.22 -15.42
CA HIS A 15 5.41 14.23 -13.99
C HIS A 15 6.66 14.34 -13.10
N LYS A 16 7.82 13.84 -13.54
CA LYS A 16 9.10 14.03 -12.81
C LYS A 16 9.49 15.50 -12.65
N VAL A 17 9.27 16.31 -13.66
CA VAL A 17 9.57 17.76 -13.60
C VAL A 17 8.65 18.43 -12.58
N GLU A 18 7.37 18.13 -12.60
CA GLU A 18 6.40 18.66 -11.65
C GLU A 18 6.70 18.21 -10.21
N LEU A 19 7.12 16.94 -10.02
CA LEU A 19 7.53 16.43 -8.71
C LEU A 19 8.82 17.07 -8.19
N ILE A 20 9.79 17.36 -9.06
CA ILE A 20 11.00 18.10 -8.69
C ILE A 20 10.63 19.49 -8.20
N LEU A 21 9.73 20.18 -8.90
CA LEU A 21 9.22 21.48 -8.48
C LEU A 21 8.48 21.39 -7.15
N CYS A 22 7.67 20.34 -6.95
CA CYS A 22 7.00 20.05 -5.69
C CYS A 22 8.02 19.83 -4.55
N LYS A 23 9.12 19.11 -4.78
CA LYS A 23 10.21 18.94 -3.80
C LYS A 23 10.91 20.26 -3.45
N LEU A 24 11.17 21.09 -4.42
CA LEU A 24 11.77 22.42 -4.19
C LEU A 24 10.85 23.31 -3.34
N ASP A 25 9.56 23.31 -3.63
CA ASP A 25 8.58 24.05 -2.84
C ASP A 25 8.50 23.50 -1.40
N LYS A 26 8.59 22.20 -1.22
CA LYS A 26 8.57 21.56 0.09
C LYS A 26 9.83 21.77 0.90
N ALA A 27 11.00 21.86 0.27
CA ALA A 27 12.25 22.17 0.97
C ALA A 27 12.15 23.48 1.75
N SER A 28 11.29 24.40 1.34
CA SER A 28 10.98 25.63 2.06
C SER A 28 10.13 25.44 3.31
N LEU A 29 9.36 24.33 3.39
CA LEU A 29 8.45 24.03 4.51
C LEU A 29 9.17 23.41 5.72
N ILE A 30 10.36 22.87 5.53
CA ILE A 30 11.05 22.03 6.53
C ILE A 30 12.26 22.76 7.15
N LYS A 31 12.61 23.94 6.68
CA LYS A 31 13.75 24.70 7.24
C LYS A 31 13.49 25.12 8.69
N PRO A 32 14.44 24.89 9.60
CA PRO A 32 14.25 25.11 11.05
C PRO A 32 13.88 26.54 11.46
N ASP A 33 14.23 27.52 10.66
CA ASP A 33 14.05 28.95 10.90
C ASP A 33 12.80 29.54 10.23
N ASN A 34 12.01 28.73 9.57
CA ASN A 34 10.83 29.19 8.85
C ASN A 34 9.56 29.18 9.73
N ARG A 35 8.53 29.90 9.26
CA ARG A 35 7.21 30.02 9.90
C ARG A 35 6.48 28.68 10.13
N TYR A 36 6.96 27.58 9.54
CA TYR A 36 6.37 26.26 9.65
C TYR A 36 7.06 25.37 10.71
N ALA A 37 8.10 25.87 11.38
CA ALA A 37 8.91 25.09 12.32
C ALA A 37 8.12 24.46 13.47
N ASN A 38 7.03 25.11 13.89
CA ASN A 38 6.17 24.65 14.99
C ASN A 38 4.93 23.86 14.55
N LEU A 39 4.74 23.60 13.27
CA LEU A 39 3.60 22.84 12.78
C LEU A 39 3.79 21.33 13.04
N SER A 40 2.71 20.63 13.35
CA SER A 40 2.69 19.16 13.39
C SER A 40 2.91 18.57 11.98
N GLY A 41 3.21 17.27 11.92
CA GLY A 41 3.30 16.57 10.63
C GLY A 41 2.01 16.65 9.81
N GLU A 42 0.84 16.58 10.45
CA GLU A 42 -0.46 16.80 9.79
C GLU A 42 -0.59 18.19 9.19
N GLN A 43 -0.30 19.22 9.97
CA GLN A 43 -0.37 20.62 9.51
C GLN A 43 0.62 20.91 8.37
N LEU A 44 1.82 20.29 8.40
CA LEU A 44 2.78 20.39 7.29
C LEU A 44 2.22 19.71 6.04
N TYR A 45 1.59 18.55 6.18
CA TYR A 45 1.00 17.86 5.04
C TYR A 45 -0.18 18.59 4.43
N ASP A 46 -0.97 19.30 5.23
CA ASP A 46 -2.02 20.17 4.70
C ASP A 46 -1.44 21.26 3.78
N LYS A 47 -0.26 21.80 4.12
CA LYS A 47 0.44 22.74 3.22
C LYS A 47 0.91 22.07 1.92
N VAL A 48 1.36 20.82 1.96
CA VAL A 48 1.66 20.03 0.75
C VAL A 48 0.43 19.85 -0.13
N ARG A 49 -0.73 19.59 0.46
CA ARG A 49 -2.02 19.43 -0.24
C ARG A 49 -2.50 20.71 -0.92
N GLU A 50 -2.11 21.87 -0.41
CA GLU A 50 -2.43 23.18 -1.01
C GLU A 50 -1.62 23.46 -2.30
N MET A 51 -0.58 22.66 -2.60
CA MET A 51 0.27 22.86 -3.79
C MET A 51 -0.47 22.44 -5.07
N THR A 52 -0.27 23.21 -6.14
CA THR A 52 -0.95 22.99 -7.43
C THR A 52 -0.64 21.62 -8.07
N THR A 53 0.53 21.05 -7.78
CA THR A 53 1.00 19.75 -8.29
C THR A 53 0.42 18.55 -7.56
N PHE A 54 -0.32 18.76 -6.46
CA PHE A 54 -0.78 17.68 -5.59
C PHE A 54 -1.75 16.70 -6.27
N ALA A 55 -2.62 17.18 -7.15
CA ALA A 55 -3.55 16.33 -7.90
C ALA A 55 -2.81 15.32 -8.80
N ASN A 56 -1.74 15.78 -9.46
CA ASN A 56 -0.90 14.93 -10.32
C ASN A 56 -0.13 13.89 -9.51
N LEU A 57 0.25 14.22 -8.27
CA LEU A 57 0.92 13.29 -7.37
C LEU A 57 0.09 12.02 -7.09
N LYS A 58 -1.20 12.18 -6.82
CA LYS A 58 -2.09 11.01 -6.58
C LYS A 58 -2.16 10.09 -7.79
N GLN A 59 -2.32 10.67 -8.99
CA GLN A 59 -2.36 9.90 -10.23
C GLN A 59 -1.06 9.13 -10.43
N LEU A 60 0.07 9.80 -10.21
CA LEU A 60 1.38 9.18 -10.33
C LEU A 60 1.55 7.99 -9.38
N LEU A 61 1.26 8.17 -8.10
CA LEU A 61 1.33 7.09 -7.10
C LEU A 61 0.41 5.92 -7.47
N TYR A 62 -0.80 6.22 -7.98
CA TYR A 62 -1.74 5.20 -8.42
C TYR A 62 -1.20 4.37 -9.60
N ASP A 63 -0.59 5.03 -10.59
CA ASP A 63 -0.02 4.39 -11.77
C ASP A 63 1.22 3.56 -11.42
N GLU A 64 2.09 4.08 -10.54
CA GLU A 64 3.27 3.33 -10.05
C GLU A 64 2.88 2.05 -9.32
N GLN A 65 1.84 2.11 -8.49
CA GLN A 65 1.35 0.96 -7.72
C GLN A 65 0.50 0.00 -8.56
N GLY A 66 0.22 0.32 -9.84
CA GLY A 66 -0.68 -0.49 -10.65
C GLY A 66 -2.10 -0.53 -10.13
N GLY A 67 -2.54 0.50 -9.39
CA GLY A 67 -3.89 0.62 -8.87
C GLY A 67 -4.21 -0.29 -7.68
N ILE A 68 -3.21 -0.79 -6.95
CA ILE A 68 -3.40 -1.62 -5.74
C ILE A 68 -2.84 -0.95 -4.49
N CYS A 69 -3.37 -1.31 -3.33
CA CYS A 69 -2.89 -0.87 -2.04
C CYS A 69 -1.44 -1.34 -1.80
N CYS A 70 -0.57 -0.41 -1.34
CA CYS A 70 0.85 -0.69 -1.11
C CYS A 70 1.10 -1.80 -0.08
N TYR A 71 0.18 -2.04 0.85
CA TYR A 71 0.34 -3.02 1.91
C TYR A 71 -0.38 -4.34 1.64
N CYS A 72 -1.68 -4.31 1.41
CA CYS A 72 -2.47 -5.55 1.32
C CYS A 72 -2.70 -6.03 -0.12
N GLY A 73 -2.54 -5.18 -1.14
CA GLY A 73 -2.79 -5.55 -2.53
C GLY A 73 -4.25 -5.47 -2.97
N MET A 74 -5.15 -4.98 -2.13
CA MET A 74 -6.54 -4.70 -2.54
C MET A 74 -6.56 -3.65 -3.64
N LYS A 75 -7.49 -3.81 -4.60
CA LYS A 75 -7.70 -2.85 -5.67
C LYS A 75 -8.11 -1.48 -5.11
N LEU A 76 -7.49 -0.43 -5.63
CA LEU A 76 -7.85 0.96 -5.39
C LEU A 76 -8.75 1.43 -6.52
N GLU A 77 -9.94 1.94 -6.21
CA GLU A 77 -10.87 2.43 -7.23
C GLU A 77 -10.55 3.88 -7.63
N TYR A 78 -10.46 4.11 -8.93
CA TYR A 78 -10.21 5.40 -9.57
C TYR A 78 -11.33 5.73 -10.57
N PRO A 79 -11.73 6.98 -10.82
CA PRO A 79 -11.15 8.23 -10.30
C PRO A 79 -11.69 8.63 -8.92
N PHE A 80 -10.79 8.89 -8.00
CA PHE A 80 -11.03 9.59 -6.73
C PHE A 80 -12.22 9.12 -5.89
N ASN A 81 -12.49 7.82 -5.83
CA ASN A 81 -13.34 7.32 -4.77
C ASN A 81 -12.63 7.54 -3.42
N PRO A 82 -13.31 7.97 -2.34
CA PRO A 82 -12.72 8.13 -1.01
C PRO A 82 -12.17 6.84 -0.38
N GLN A 83 -12.09 5.74 -1.15
CA GLN A 83 -11.62 4.42 -0.71
C GLN A 83 -10.10 4.27 -0.62
N PHE A 84 -9.31 5.28 -0.92
CA PHE A 84 -7.87 5.28 -0.67
C PHE A 84 -7.36 6.64 -0.20
N ARG A 85 -6.18 6.62 0.42
CA ARG A 85 -5.51 7.82 0.93
C ARG A 85 -4.00 7.77 0.65
N GLU A 86 -3.38 8.93 0.72
CA GLU A 86 -1.93 9.05 0.71
C GLU A 86 -1.37 8.49 2.03
N GLU A 87 -0.43 7.59 1.89
CA GLU A 87 0.29 6.94 2.99
C GLU A 87 1.70 7.51 3.09
N HIS A 88 2.10 7.84 4.32
CA HIS A 88 3.48 8.16 4.66
C HIS A 88 4.13 6.91 5.25
N VAL A 89 5.02 6.27 4.51
CA VAL A 89 5.69 5.04 4.95
C VAL A 89 6.44 5.29 6.26
N LYS A 90 7.24 6.38 6.32
CA LYS A 90 7.76 6.93 7.57
C LYS A 90 6.77 7.94 8.13
N PRO A 91 6.32 7.79 9.39
CA PRO A 91 5.26 8.61 9.96
C PRO A 91 5.60 10.10 10.01
N ARG A 92 4.58 10.93 9.79
CA ARG A 92 4.72 12.39 9.63
C ARG A 92 5.27 13.12 10.86
N ASP A 93 4.92 12.67 12.06
CA ASP A 93 5.30 13.39 13.29
C ASP A 93 6.72 13.05 13.75
N SER A 94 7.17 11.80 13.52
CA SER A 94 8.55 11.38 13.81
C SER A 94 9.54 11.72 12.69
N HIS A 95 9.06 11.90 11.45
CA HIS A 95 9.88 12.18 10.25
C HIS A 95 9.34 13.39 9.49
N ARG A 96 9.35 14.54 10.15
CA ARG A 96 8.79 15.78 9.60
C ARG A 96 9.46 16.23 8.30
N GLU A 97 10.75 15.95 8.15
CA GLU A 97 11.53 16.20 6.94
C GLU A 97 11.06 15.40 5.72
N LEU A 98 10.36 14.28 5.94
CA LEU A 98 9.86 13.40 4.89
C LEU A 98 8.38 13.64 4.54
N VAL A 99 7.71 14.57 5.22
CA VAL A 99 6.25 14.79 5.07
C VAL A 99 5.84 15.08 3.65
N GLY A 100 6.69 15.79 2.93
CA GLY A 100 6.42 16.10 1.55
C GLY A 100 7.29 15.35 0.55
N GLU A 101 8.09 14.38 0.98
CA GLU A 101 8.98 13.67 0.09
C GLU A 101 8.23 12.58 -0.70
N TYR A 102 8.35 12.66 -2.02
CA TYR A 102 7.72 11.70 -2.93
C TYR A 102 8.12 10.25 -2.64
N GLU A 103 9.38 10.04 -2.30
CA GLU A 103 9.92 8.74 -1.94
C GLU A 103 9.31 8.15 -0.68
N ASN A 104 8.67 8.98 0.16
CA ASN A 104 7.98 8.54 1.37
C ASN A 104 6.46 8.36 1.17
N LEU A 105 5.93 8.68 -0.01
CA LEU A 105 4.49 8.70 -0.27
C LEU A 105 4.06 7.50 -1.11
N LEU A 106 3.02 6.81 -0.67
CA LEU A 106 2.32 5.74 -1.37
C LEU A 106 0.80 5.95 -1.27
N LEU A 107 0.03 5.04 -1.83
CA LEU A 107 -1.42 4.97 -1.65
C LEU A 107 -1.80 3.71 -0.86
N SER A 108 -2.63 3.89 0.14
CA SER A 108 -3.22 2.83 0.94
C SER A 108 -4.73 2.81 0.80
N CYS A 109 -5.33 1.61 0.91
CA CYS A 109 -6.79 1.48 0.91
C CYS A 109 -7.41 2.07 2.19
N ARG A 110 -8.69 2.39 2.11
CA ARG A 110 -9.56 2.67 3.25
C ARG A 110 -10.53 1.52 3.47
N ALA A 111 -11.15 1.49 4.63
CA ALA A 111 -12.22 0.55 4.91
C ALA A 111 -13.33 0.61 3.85
N THR A 112 -13.72 -0.55 3.35
CA THR A 112 -14.87 -0.72 2.45
C THR A 112 -16.19 -0.52 3.19
N LYS A 113 -17.30 -0.42 2.45
CA LYS A 113 -18.64 -0.34 3.06
C LYS A 113 -18.92 -1.57 3.93
N GLU A 114 -18.54 -2.75 3.48
CA GLU A 114 -18.68 -3.99 4.22
C GLU A 114 -17.91 -3.95 5.56
N GLU A 115 -16.66 -3.51 5.54
CA GLU A 115 -15.86 -3.38 6.76
C GLU A 115 -16.41 -2.34 7.72
N LEU A 116 -16.90 -1.21 7.21
CA LEU A 116 -17.54 -0.20 8.04
C LEU A 116 -18.79 -0.75 8.73
N GLU A 117 -19.55 -1.61 8.05
CA GLU A 117 -20.70 -2.29 8.63
C GLU A 117 -20.31 -3.28 9.73
N ILE A 118 -19.29 -4.11 9.48
CA ILE A 118 -18.71 -5.01 10.50
C ILE A 118 -18.25 -4.21 11.72
N ARG A 119 -17.54 -3.12 11.52
CA ARG A 119 -17.02 -2.25 12.59
C ARG A 119 -18.13 -1.56 13.39
N ARG A 120 -19.26 -1.24 12.74
CA ARG A 120 -20.43 -0.64 13.40
C ARG A 120 -21.06 -1.59 14.42
N HIS A 121 -21.05 -2.89 14.13
CA HIS A 121 -21.61 -3.92 14.99
C HIS A 121 -20.61 -4.47 16.02
N ALA A 122 -19.36 -4.01 16.02
CA ALA A 122 -18.37 -4.42 17.01
C ALA A 122 -18.79 -3.93 18.42
N PRO A 123 -18.76 -4.81 19.44
CA PRO A 123 -19.31 -4.54 20.77
C PRO A 123 -18.56 -3.42 21.53
N ASN A 124 -17.32 -3.17 21.17
CA ASN A 124 -16.49 -2.13 21.80
C ASN A 124 -15.34 -1.70 20.88
N SER A 125 -14.60 -0.66 21.29
CA SER A 125 -13.48 -0.10 20.52
C SER A 125 -12.32 -1.08 20.32
N LYS A 126 -12.07 -1.98 21.26
CA LYS A 126 -11.01 -3.00 21.15
C LYS A 126 -11.35 -4.00 20.06
N GLU A 127 -12.57 -4.51 20.05
CA GLU A 127 -13.04 -5.43 19.00
C GLU A 127 -13.08 -4.74 17.64
N ARG A 128 -13.52 -3.48 17.57
CA ARG A 128 -13.52 -2.69 16.34
C ARG A 128 -12.12 -2.52 15.75
N ARG A 129 -11.09 -2.31 16.57
CA ARG A 129 -9.70 -2.17 16.11
C ARG A 129 -9.16 -3.43 15.44
N LYS A 130 -9.65 -4.61 15.78
CA LYS A 130 -9.27 -5.87 15.12
C LYS A 130 -9.65 -5.95 13.63
N HIS A 131 -10.48 -5.03 13.18
CA HIS A 131 -10.90 -4.91 11.78
C HIS A 131 -10.19 -3.76 11.04
N PHE A 132 -9.20 -3.11 11.67
CA PHE A 132 -8.38 -2.10 11.01
C PHE A 132 -7.23 -2.80 10.31
N HIS A 133 -6.84 -2.28 9.15
CA HIS A 133 -5.67 -2.74 8.42
C HIS A 133 -5.01 -1.60 7.64
N CYS A 134 -3.80 -1.86 7.13
CA CYS A 134 -2.99 -0.95 6.34
C CYS A 134 -2.70 0.37 7.09
N ASP A 135 -2.77 1.52 6.43
CA ASP A 135 -2.54 2.84 7.03
C ASP A 135 -3.36 3.08 8.30
N GLU A 136 -4.63 2.65 8.31
CA GLU A 136 -5.51 2.88 9.45
C GLU A 136 -5.10 2.09 10.71
N ALA A 137 -4.53 0.89 10.52
CA ALA A 137 -3.97 0.10 11.61
C ALA A 137 -2.60 0.63 12.01
N LYS A 138 -1.75 0.93 11.03
CA LYS A 138 -0.38 1.40 11.21
C LYS A 138 -0.29 2.68 12.03
N GLY A 139 -1.10 3.68 11.70
CA GLY A 139 -1.05 4.98 12.37
C GLY A 139 0.36 5.58 12.34
N ALA A 140 0.93 5.84 13.53
CA ALA A 140 2.27 6.41 13.71
C ALA A 140 3.38 5.36 13.91
N GLU A 141 3.07 4.07 13.78
CA GLU A 141 4.07 3.00 13.94
C GLU A 141 4.98 2.89 12.71
N GLU A 142 6.22 2.50 12.92
CA GLU A 142 7.16 2.16 11.85
C GLU A 142 7.15 0.67 11.55
N ILE A 143 7.35 0.32 10.29
CA ILE A 143 7.50 -1.06 9.81
C ILE A 143 8.93 -1.31 9.35
N THR A 144 9.36 -2.56 9.43
CA THR A 144 10.68 -3.01 9.01
C THR A 144 10.72 -3.26 7.50
N TYR A 145 9.79 -4.09 7.00
CA TYR A 145 9.70 -4.45 5.60
C TYR A 145 8.78 -3.48 4.86
N SER A 146 9.41 -2.49 4.24
CA SER A 146 8.69 -1.42 3.54
C SER A 146 8.37 -1.77 2.09
N PRO A 147 7.21 -1.40 1.55
CA PRO A 147 6.94 -1.49 0.11
C PRO A 147 7.92 -0.71 -0.78
N LEU A 148 8.78 0.11 -0.18
CA LEU A 148 9.82 0.89 -0.87
C LEU A 148 11.18 0.15 -0.94
N THR A 149 11.27 -1.04 -0.37
CA THR A 149 12.49 -1.87 -0.39
C THR A 149 12.19 -3.27 -0.94
N PRO A 150 13.08 -3.86 -1.78
CA PRO A 150 12.81 -5.13 -2.47
C PRO A 150 12.56 -6.31 -1.53
N ASP A 151 13.14 -6.31 -0.34
CA ASP A 151 13.03 -7.36 0.68
C ASP A 151 11.60 -7.59 1.16
N CYS A 152 10.71 -6.61 1.02
CA CYS A 152 9.30 -6.76 1.37
C CYS A 152 8.59 -7.86 0.57
N GLU A 153 9.05 -8.21 -0.63
CA GLU A 153 8.43 -9.24 -1.46
C GLU A 153 8.63 -10.65 -0.90
N SER A 154 9.76 -10.90 -0.22
CA SER A 154 10.09 -12.19 0.38
C SER A 154 9.78 -12.28 1.88
N ALA A 155 9.40 -11.17 2.52
CA ALA A 155 9.21 -11.11 3.96
C ALA A 155 7.95 -11.82 4.47
N PHE A 156 6.99 -12.13 3.58
CA PHE A 156 5.67 -12.66 3.96
C PHE A 156 5.31 -13.90 3.17
N ILE A 157 4.77 -14.91 3.86
CA ILE A 157 4.29 -16.16 3.31
C ILE A 157 2.76 -16.18 3.44
N TYR A 158 2.07 -16.53 2.36
CA TYR A 158 0.61 -16.58 2.31
C TYR A 158 0.13 -18.02 2.19
N GLY A 159 -0.85 -18.38 3.03
CA GLY A 159 -1.54 -19.68 2.93
C GLY A 159 -2.66 -19.64 1.90
N ILE A 160 -3.01 -20.83 1.36
CA ILE A 160 -4.14 -21.00 0.43
C ILE A 160 -5.48 -20.57 1.06
N ASP A 161 -5.58 -20.63 2.38
CA ASP A 161 -6.74 -20.15 3.16
C ASP A 161 -6.74 -18.63 3.36
N GLY A 162 -5.83 -17.90 2.72
CA GLY A 162 -5.65 -16.45 2.83
C GLY A 162 -4.92 -16.01 4.10
N SER A 163 -4.39 -16.93 4.92
CA SER A 163 -3.55 -16.59 6.06
C SER A 163 -2.24 -15.91 5.63
N ILE A 164 -1.55 -15.27 6.58
CA ILE A 164 -0.27 -14.60 6.37
C ILE A 164 0.63 -14.87 7.58
N THR A 165 1.90 -15.17 7.34
CA THR A 165 2.96 -15.29 8.34
C THR A 165 4.21 -14.56 7.88
N GLY A 166 5.00 -14.03 8.80
CA GLY A 166 6.30 -13.44 8.50
C GLY A 166 7.40 -14.50 8.46
N ILE A 167 8.46 -14.24 7.71
CA ILE A 167 9.66 -15.10 7.69
C ILE A 167 10.45 -15.02 9.00
N ASP A 168 10.27 -13.96 9.77
CA ASP A 168 10.92 -13.68 11.03
C ASP A 168 10.04 -12.85 11.98
N ASP A 169 10.55 -12.54 13.18
CA ASP A 169 9.82 -11.76 14.19
C ASP A 169 9.53 -10.33 13.74
N ALA A 170 10.40 -9.71 12.93
CA ALA A 170 10.19 -8.36 12.41
C ALA A 170 9.04 -8.34 11.41
N ALA A 171 8.98 -9.31 10.49
CA ALA A 171 7.88 -9.45 9.55
C ALA A 171 6.55 -9.78 10.27
N ASN A 172 6.58 -10.62 11.31
CA ASN A 172 5.39 -10.88 12.13
C ASN A 172 4.91 -9.63 12.86
N LYS A 173 5.85 -8.80 13.36
CA LYS A 173 5.53 -7.51 13.95
C LYS A 173 4.89 -6.55 12.94
N ASP A 174 5.38 -6.50 11.73
CA ASP A 174 4.80 -5.69 10.64
C ASP A 174 3.36 -6.15 10.30
N ILE A 175 3.11 -7.48 10.30
CA ILE A 175 1.75 -8.03 10.14
C ILE A 175 0.80 -7.51 11.22
N GLU A 176 1.26 -7.45 12.48
CA GLU A 176 0.46 -6.91 13.60
C GLU A 176 0.21 -5.42 13.45
N ILE A 177 1.27 -4.63 13.19
CA ILE A 177 1.19 -3.17 13.02
C ILE A 177 0.21 -2.81 11.89
N LEU A 178 0.31 -3.50 10.76
CA LEU A 178 -0.52 -3.27 9.59
C LEU A 178 -1.89 -3.97 9.64
N GLY A 179 -2.17 -4.77 10.66
CA GLY A 179 -3.43 -5.53 10.79
C GLY A 179 -3.69 -6.49 9.63
N LEU A 180 -2.65 -7.02 8.97
CA LEU A 180 -2.78 -7.82 7.76
C LEU A 180 -3.41 -9.19 8.00
N SER A 181 -3.45 -9.67 9.25
CA SER A 181 -4.10 -10.93 9.63
C SER A 181 -5.59 -10.78 9.93
N CYS A 182 -6.19 -9.59 9.79
CA CYS A 182 -7.61 -9.38 10.07
C CYS A 182 -8.51 -10.29 9.21
N GLY A 183 -9.64 -10.73 9.78
CA GLY A 183 -10.53 -11.71 9.16
C GLY A 183 -11.07 -11.27 7.80
N TYR A 184 -11.30 -9.97 7.60
CA TYR A 184 -11.71 -9.42 6.31
C TYR A 184 -10.65 -9.68 5.22
N LEU A 185 -9.40 -9.29 5.46
CA LEU A 185 -8.32 -9.49 4.49
C LEU A 185 -8.03 -10.98 4.26
N LYS A 186 -8.09 -11.81 5.32
CA LYS A 186 -7.93 -13.26 5.19
C LYS A 186 -8.96 -13.84 4.23
N ARG A 187 -10.23 -13.52 4.41
CA ARG A 187 -11.33 -13.98 3.53
C ARG A 187 -11.13 -13.49 2.09
N ARG A 188 -10.86 -12.19 1.90
CA ARG A 188 -10.67 -11.61 0.57
C ARG A 188 -9.49 -12.23 -0.20
N ARG A 189 -8.38 -12.52 0.50
CA ARG A 189 -7.25 -13.24 -0.10
C ARG A 189 -7.62 -14.66 -0.48
N SER A 190 -8.31 -15.40 0.40
CA SER A 190 -8.76 -16.77 0.12
C SER A 190 -9.69 -16.82 -1.11
N GLU A 191 -10.65 -15.91 -1.21
CA GLU A 191 -11.53 -15.78 -2.37
C GLU A 191 -10.74 -15.52 -3.67
N ALA A 192 -9.77 -14.59 -3.63
CA ALA A 192 -8.93 -14.27 -4.77
C ALA A 192 -8.03 -15.45 -5.19
N ILE A 193 -7.42 -16.15 -4.23
CA ILE A 193 -6.60 -17.35 -4.48
C ILE A 193 -7.44 -18.43 -5.15
N SER A 194 -8.61 -18.75 -4.58
CA SER A 194 -9.49 -19.82 -5.08
C SER A 194 -9.94 -19.61 -6.53
N ALA A 195 -9.96 -18.38 -7.02
CA ALA A 195 -10.31 -18.09 -8.41
C ALA A 195 -9.22 -18.52 -9.43
N TRP A 196 -8.01 -18.85 -8.96
CA TRP A 196 -6.85 -19.21 -9.80
C TRP A 196 -6.44 -20.68 -9.70
N PHE A 197 -6.97 -21.43 -8.73
CA PHE A 197 -6.61 -22.82 -8.52
C PHE A 197 -7.78 -23.74 -8.93
N ASP A 198 -7.48 -24.66 -9.84
CA ASP A 198 -8.30 -25.81 -10.18
C ASP A 198 -7.56 -27.06 -9.69
N ASP A 199 -8.29 -28.07 -9.22
CA ASP A 199 -7.73 -29.32 -8.66
C ASP A 199 -6.80 -30.09 -9.64
N ASN A 200 -6.86 -29.78 -10.94
CA ASN A 200 -6.11 -30.46 -12.00
C ASN A 200 -5.10 -29.55 -12.75
N ILE A 201 -4.72 -28.40 -12.18
CA ILE A 201 -3.79 -27.48 -12.86
C ILE A 201 -2.37 -28.08 -12.91
N SER A 202 -1.73 -28.05 -14.09
CA SER A 202 -0.35 -28.51 -14.25
C SER A 202 0.64 -27.47 -13.72
N SER A 203 1.89 -27.90 -13.36
CA SER A 203 2.97 -26.96 -12.98
C SER A 203 3.30 -25.97 -14.06
N GLU A 204 3.22 -26.37 -15.36
CA GLU A 204 3.45 -25.47 -16.49
C GLU A 204 2.37 -24.38 -16.55
N ASP A 205 1.12 -24.73 -16.31
CA ASP A 205 0.01 -23.77 -16.32
C ASP A 205 0.06 -22.87 -15.07
N LEU A 206 0.47 -23.40 -13.90
CA LEU A 206 0.74 -22.59 -12.71
C LEU A 206 1.80 -21.51 -12.98
N LEU A 207 2.88 -21.87 -13.70
CA LEU A 207 3.91 -20.89 -14.06
C LEU A 207 3.38 -19.82 -15.03
N LYS A 208 2.54 -20.20 -16.00
CA LYS A 208 1.85 -19.25 -16.88
C LYS A 208 0.93 -18.34 -16.09
N CYS A 209 0.13 -18.89 -15.16
CA CYS A 209 -0.75 -18.12 -14.28
C CYS A 209 0.03 -17.12 -13.43
N LYS A 210 1.16 -17.54 -12.81
CA LYS A 210 2.04 -16.66 -12.04
C LYS A 210 2.53 -15.46 -12.86
N ASN A 211 2.99 -15.72 -14.08
CA ASN A 211 3.47 -14.65 -14.96
C ASN A 211 2.33 -13.71 -15.39
N ALA A 212 1.16 -14.27 -15.69
CA ALA A 212 -0.02 -13.48 -16.06
C ALA A 212 -0.51 -12.58 -14.92
N ILE A 213 -0.63 -13.12 -13.69
CA ILE A 213 -1.15 -12.38 -12.54
C ILE A 213 -0.23 -11.22 -12.12
N MET A 214 1.09 -11.38 -12.33
CA MET A 214 2.09 -10.35 -12.01
C MET A 214 2.26 -9.33 -13.14
N SER A 215 1.67 -9.56 -14.31
CA SER A 215 1.72 -8.64 -15.43
C SER A 215 0.69 -7.53 -15.28
N ARG A 216 1.05 -6.34 -15.78
CA ARG A 216 0.10 -5.22 -15.86
C ARG A 216 -0.82 -5.41 -17.08
N ASP A 217 -2.08 -5.05 -16.92
CA ASP A 217 -3.05 -5.06 -18.01
C ASP A 217 -2.85 -3.88 -18.99
N LYS A 218 -3.73 -3.79 -19.99
CA LYS A 218 -3.71 -2.71 -21.02
C LYS A 218 -3.86 -1.30 -20.44
N ASP A 219 -4.44 -1.18 -19.25
CA ASP A 219 -4.66 0.08 -18.54
C ASP A 219 -3.54 0.34 -17.49
N ASN A 220 -2.43 -0.44 -17.59
CA ASN A 220 -1.28 -0.40 -16.69
C ASN A 220 -1.62 -0.78 -15.23
N ARG A 221 -2.61 -1.68 -15.02
CA ARG A 221 -3.07 -2.11 -13.69
C ARG A 221 -2.62 -3.52 -13.36
N LEU A 222 -2.29 -3.73 -12.08
CA LEU A 222 -2.07 -5.05 -11.51
C LEU A 222 -3.41 -5.67 -11.07
N ALA A 223 -3.47 -6.99 -11.08
CA ALA A 223 -4.58 -7.71 -10.50
C ALA A 223 -4.61 -7.53 -8.97
N GLU A 224 -5.80 -7.51 -8.40
CA GLU A 224 -5.97 -7.49 -6.94
C GLU A 224 -5.28 -8.71 -6.31
N PHE A 225 -4.52 -8.50 -5.24
CA PHE A 225 -3.74 -9.53 -4.55
C PHE A 225 -2.72 -10.29 -5.43
N CYS A 226 -2.25 -9.70 -6.54
CA CYS A 226 -1.35 -10.38 -7.49
C CYS A 226 -0.13 -11.02 -6.82
N PHE A 227 0.55 -10.32 -5.92
CA PHE A 227 1.72 -10.84 -5.22
C PHE A 227 1.36 -11.93 -4.17
N VAL A 228 0.15 -11.90 -3.61
CA VAL A 228 -0.35 -12.95 -2.71
C VAL A 228 -0.55 -14.24 -3.49
N ILE A 229 -1.28 -14.16 -4.62
CA ILE A 229 -1.56 -15.31 -5.48
C ILE A 229 -0.25 -15.87 -6.04
N SER A 230 0.67 -15.01 -6.50
CA SER A 230 1.99 -15.41 -6.97
C SER A 230 2.80 -16.16 -5.92
N ASN A 231 2.79 -15.68 -4.66
CA ASN A 231 3.50 -16.34 -3.54
C ASN A 231 2.88 -17.71 -3.20
N VAL A 232 1.55 -17.84 -3.27
CA VAL A 232 0.90 -19.15 -3.08
C VAL A 232 1.26 -20.09 -4.22
N ILE A 233 1.22 -19.65 -5.48
CA ILE A 233 1.59 -20.48 -6.65
C ILE A 233 3.04 -21.00 -6.51
N GLU A 234 3.98 -20.17 -6.04
CA GLU A 234 5.38 -20.58 -5.83
C GLU A 234 5.56 -21.78 -4.91
N GLN A 235 4.64 -21.99 -3.99
CA GLN A 235 4.70 -23.11 -3.05
C GLN A 235 4.30 -24.45 -3.70
N PHE A 236 3.76 -24.43 -4.92
CA PHE A 236 3.35 -25.61 -5.70
C PHE A 236 4.23 -25.85 -6.94
N LEU A 237 5.22 -24.99 -7.21
CA LEU A 237 6.20 -25.14 -8.28
C LEU A 237 7.46 -25.84 -7.79
#